data_820ad9c063dd3d8a35dc7251b348da47
#
_entry.id   820ad9c063dd3d8a35dc7251b348da47
#
_cell.length_a   1.000
_cell.length_b   1.000
_cell.length_c   1.000
_cell.angle_alpha   90.00
_cell.angle_beta   90.00
_cell.angle_gamma   90.00
#
_symmetry.space_group_name_H-M   'P 1'
#
loop_
_entity.id
_entity.type
_entity.pdbx_description
1 polymer ?
#
loop_
_entity_poly.entity_id
_entity_poly.type
_entity_poly.pdbx_seq_one_letter_code
_entity_poly.pdbx_strand_id
1 'polypeptide(L)' 'KKLNFSVQMLLVQILGHEGLDNEDQENTVENMIDHMAWSAGFAKKIVQRAVQKNLITRNKSRLSLTPLGREMARQVMMF' A
#
# COMPACT_ATOMS: atom_id res chain seq x y z
N LYS A 1 -11.24 -12.48 -0.20
CA LYS A 1 -11.91 -11.34 0.45
C LYS A 1 -10.98 -10.61 1.41
N LYS A 2 -10.30 -11.35 2.30
CA LYS A 2 -9.32 -10.75 3.21
C LYS A 2 -8.21 -10.03 2.44
N LEU A 3 -7.73 -10.65 1.37
CA LEU A 3 -6.67 -10.05 0.56
C LEU A 3 -7.12 -8.74 -0.07
N ASN A 4 -8.37 -8.69 -0.56
CA ASN A 4 -8.88 -7.47 -1.18
C ASN A 4 -8.97 -6.32 -0.19
N PHE A 5 -9.50 -6.60 1.01
CA PHE A 5 -9.58 -5.58 2.04
C PHE A 5 -8.18 -5.09 2.45
N SER A 6 -7.25 -6.03 2.62
CA SER A 6 -5.89 -5.68 3.01
C SER A 6 -5.17 -4.88 1.92
N VAL A 7 -5.40 -5.21 0.65
CA VAL A 7 -4.87 -4.42 -0.47
C VAL A 7 -5.43 -3.00 -0.39
N GLN A 8 -6.74 -2.84 -0.16
CA GLN A 8 -7.35 -1.53 -0.05
C GLN A 8 -6.73 -0.72 1.09
N MET A 9 -6.50 -1.36 2.24
CA MET A 9 -5.88 -0.69 3.37
C MET A 9 -4.45 -0.25 3.05
N LEU A 10 -3.70 -1.08 2.33
CA LEU A 10 -2.37 -0.72 1.88
C LEU A 10 -2.41 0.53 1.01
N LEU A 11 -3.32 0.57 0.04
CA LEU A 11 -3.44 1.71 -0.87
C LEU A 11 -3.76 3.00 -0.11
N VAL A 12 -4.67 2.94 0.85
CA VAL A 12 -5.06 4.09 1.65
C VAL A 12 -3.88 4.60 2.48
N GLN A 13 -3.09 3.69 3.05
CA GLN A 13 -1.91 4.08 3.81
C GLN A 13 -0.88 4.78 2.94
N ILE A 14 -0.63 4.24 1.75
CA ILE A 14 0.32 4.86 0.83
C ILE A 14 -0.17 6.25 0.44
N LEU A 15 -1.45 6.38 0.10
CA LEU A 15 -2.02 7.67 -0.29
C LEU A 15 -1.90 8.69 0.84
N GLY A 16 -2.12 8.26 2.08
CA GLY A 16 -2.07 9.14 3.23
C GLY A 16 -0.70 9.76 3.47
N HIS A 17 0.37 9.12 3.03
CA HIS A 17 1.72 9.63 3.21
C HIS A 17 2.28 10.34 1.97
N GLU A 18 1.57 10.31 0.85
CA GLU A 18 2.06 10.96 -0.37
C GLU A 18 2.19 12.47 -0.15
N GLY A 19 3.32 13.02 -0.59
CA GLY A 19 3.56 14.45 -0.49
C GLY A 19 4.01 14.94 0.87
N LEU A 20 4.04 14.06 1.88
CA LEU A 20 4.53 14.43 3.20
C LEU A 20 6.05 14.27 3.26
N ASP A 21 6.67 15.00 4.19
CA ASP A 21 8.14 15.00 4.33
C ASP A 21 8.71 13.61 4.60
N ASN A 22 7.92 12.74 5.25
CA ASN A 22 8.37 11.41 5.63
C ASN A 22 7.87 10.32 4.66
N GLU A 23 7.41 10.70 3.48
CA GLU A 23 6.87 9.73 2.52
C GLU A 23 7.86 8.60 2.22
N ASP A 24 9.13 8.95 2.02
CA ASP A 24 10.16 7.98 1.64
C ASP A 24 10.37 6.91 2.71
N GLN A 25 10.14 7.23 3.97
CA GLN A 25 10.30 6.30 5.08
C GLN A 25 9.02 5.56 5.41
N GLU A 26 7.87 6.24 5.27
CA GLU A 26 6.59 5.68 5.67
C GLU A 26 6.01 4.74 4.61
N ASN A 27 6.25 5.02 3.33
CA ASN A 27 5.73 4.18 2.25
C ASN A 27 6.72 3.09 1.87
N THR A 28 7.08 2.26 2.85
CA THR A 28 7.97 1.11 2.67
C THR A 28 7.29 -0.16 3.16
N VAL A 29 7.78 -1.30 2.68
CA VAL A 29 7.26 -2.60 3.12
C VAL A 29 7.43 -2.75 4.62
N GLU A 30 8.60 -2.36 5.16
CA GLU A 30 8.88 -2.48 6.59
C GLU A 30 7.90 -1.67 7.44
N ASN A 31 7.62 -0.44 7.01
CA ASN A 31 6.70 0.39 7.76
C ASN A 31 5.27 -0.17 7.71
N MET A 32 4.88 -0.75 6.57
CA MET A 32 3.56 -1.36 6.47
C MET A 32 3.42 -2.57 7.40
N ILE A 33 4.48 -3.37 7.54
CA ILE A 33 4.48 -4.49 8.49
C ILE A 33 4.21 -3.97 9.91
N ASP A 34 4.95 -2.95 10.32
CA ASP A 34 4.81 -2.40 11.67
C ASP A 34 3.45 -1.74 11.87
N HIS A 35 3.06 -0.89 10.92
CA HIS A 35 1.86 -0.06 11.06
C HIS A 35 0.58 -0.89 10.99
N MET A 36 0.54 -1.86 10.10
CA MET A 36 -0.66 -2.68 9.90
C MET A 36 -0.67 -3.92 10.79
N ALA A 37 0.39 -4.14 11.55
CA ALA A 37 0.53 -5.32 12.41
C ALA A 37 0.44 -6.62 11.60
N TRP A 38 0.94 -6.61 10.38
CA TRP A 38 0.98 -7.80 9.53
C TRP A 38 2.24 -8.60 9.79
N SER A 39 2.16 -9.93 9.62
CA SER A 39 3.38 -10.72 9.55
C SER A 39 4.14 -10.37 8.26
N ALA A 40 5.46 -10.62 8.26
CA ALA A 40 6.27 -10.35 7.07
C ALA A 40 5.76 -11.13 5.85
N GLY A 41 5.36 -12.39 6.05
CA GLY A 41 4.84 -13.22 4.97
C GLY A 41 3.53 -12.69 4.40
N PHE A 42 2.63 -12.23 5.27
CA PHE A 42 1.36 -11.67 4.82
C PHE A 42 1.57 -10.35 4.08
N ALA A 43 2.42 -9.48 4.63
CA ALA A 43 2.74 -8.21 3.98
C ALA A 43 3.30 -8.43 2.58
N LYS A 44 4.20 -9.40 2.42
CA LYS A 44 4.78 -9.73 1.13
C LYS A 44 3.72 -10.15 0.13
N LYS A 45 2.76 -10.97 0.57
CA LYS A 45 1.63 -11.39 -0.25
C LYS A 45 0.79 -10.21 -0.71
N ILE A 46 0.46 -9.31 0.21
CA ILE A 46 -0.38 -8.15 -0.10
C ILE A 46 0.32 -7.23 -1.08
N VAL A 47 1.59 -6.93 -0.84
CA VAL A 47 2.36 -6.07 -1.75
C VAL A 47 2.44 -6.70 -3.14
N GLN A 48 2.72 -8.00 -3.20
CA GLN A 48 2.82 -8.72 -4.45
C GLN A 48 1.50 -8.68 -5.22
N ARG A 49 0.39 -8.89 -4.51
CA ARG A 49 -0.94 -8.82 -5.12
C ARG A 49 -1.22 -7.44 -5.69
N ALA A 50 -0.89 -6.40 -4.95
CA ALA A 50 -1.12 -5.02 -5.40
C ALA A 50 -0.28 -4.70 -6.63
N VAL A 51 0.97 -5.17 -6.68
CA VAL A 51 1.81 -5.00 -7.87
C VAL A 51 1.22 -5.73 -9.07
N GLN A 52 0.77 -6.97 -8.87
CA GLN A 52 0.17 -7.77 -9.95
C GLN A 52 -1.08 -7.12 -10.52
N LYS A 53 -1.85 -6.44 -9.68
CA LYS A 53 -3.06 -5.74 -10.11
C LYS A 53 -2.78 -4.35 -10.67
N ASN A 54 -1.52 -3.99 -10.78
CA ASN A 54 -1.09 -2.67 -11.29
C ASN A 54 -1.61 -1.52 -10.43
N LEU A 55 -1.71 -1.73 -9.13
CA LEU A 55 -2.18 -0.70 -8.20
C LEU A 55 -1.04 0.05 -7.55
N ILE A 56 0.12 -0.60 -7.42
CA ILE A 56 1.32 0.01 -6.88
C ILE A 56 2.52 -0.38 -7.72
N THR A 57 3.59 0.41 -7.58
CA THR A 57 4.91 0.01 -8.04
C THR A 57 5.80 -0.16 -6.83
N ARG A 58 6.82 -0.98 -6.97
CA ARG A 58 7.76 -1.24 -5.90
C ARG A 58 9.18 -1.05 -6.39
N ASN A 59 9.95 -0.26 -5.66
CA ASN A 59 11.38 -0.08 -5.91
C ASN A 59 12.11 -0.48 -4.65
N LYS A 60 12.66 -1.70 -4.63
CA LYS A 60 13.20 -2.32 -3.42
C LYS A 60 12.09 -2.40 -2.37
N SER A 61 12.20 -1.72 -1.24
CA SER A 61 11.14 -1.75 -0.23
C SER A 61 10.19 -0.56 -0.33
N ARG A 62 10.49 0.42 -1.20
CA ARG A 62 9.66 1.60 -1.33
C ARG A 62 8.47 1.36 -2.24
N LEU A 63 7.30 1.82 -1.81
CA LEU A 63 6.02 1.61 -2.48
C LEU A 63 5.46 2.94 -2.98
N SER A 64 4.88 2.91 -4.18
CA SER A 64 4.22 4.09 -4.76
C SER A 64 2.94 3.66 -5.44
N LEU A 65 1.93 4.53 -5.44
CA LEU A 65 0.67 4.25 -6.11
C LEU A 65 0.81 4.48 -7.61
N THR A 66 0.14 3.63 -8.40
CA THR A 66 -0.14 3.93 -9.80
C THR A 66 -1.36 4.85 -9.86
N PRO A 67 -1.64 5.47 -11.02
CA PRO A 67 -2.89 6.22 -11.16
C PRO A 67 -4.12 5.38 -10.82
N LEU A 68 -4.14 4.12 -11.23
CA LEU A 68 -5.24 3.21 -10.92
C LEU A 68 -5.33 2.96 -9.42
N GLY A 69 -4.19 2.73 -8.76
CA GLY A 69 -4.17 2.52 -7.32
C GLY A 69 -4.65 3.73 -6.55
N ARG A 70 -4.26 4.92 -7.00
CA ARG A 70 -4.69 6.18 -6.37
C ARG A 70 -6.19 6.35 -6.48
N GLU A 71 -6.75 6.05 -7.64
CA GLU A 71 -8.19 6.16 -7.82
C GLU A 71 -8.93 5.18 -6.92
N MET A 72 -8.45 3.95 -6.83
CA MET A 72 -9.06 2.96 -5.95
C MET A 72 -8.98 3.38 -4.48
N ALA A 73 -7.83 3.93 -4.05
CA ALA A 73 -7.68 4.41 -2.68
C ALA A 73 -8.67 5.52 -2.37
N ARG A 74 -8.86 6.45 -3.31
CA ARG A 74 -9.82 7.54 -3.14
C ARG A 74 -11.24 7.02 -2.99
N GLN A 75 -11.61 6.03 -3.81
CA GLN A 75 -12.95 5.44 -3.73
C GLN A 75 -13.18 4.77 -2.37
N VAL A 76 -12.17 4.08 -1.84
CA VAL A 76 -12.28 3.46 -0.53
C VAL A 76 -12.48 4.54 0.55
N MET A 77 -11.77 5.66 0.44
CA MET A 77 -11.85 6.72 1.43
C MET A 77 -13.16 7.52 1.38
N MET A 78 -13.91 7.39 0.30
CA MET A 78 -15.20 8.08 0.16
C MET A 78 -16.33 7.41 0.95
N PHE A 79 -16.10 6.23 1.47
CA PHE A 79 -17.07 5.54 2.31
C PHE A 79 -16.68 5.65 3.80
#